data_9dc90b1c031bc24ffec657bc5a7eab02
#
_entry.id   9dc90b1c031bc24ffec657bc5a7eab02
#
_cell.length_a   1.000
_cell.length_b   1.000
_cell.length_c   1.000
_cell.angle_alpha   90.00
_cell.angle_beta   90.00
_cell.angle_gamma   90.00
#
_symmetry.space_group_name_H-M   'P 1'
#
loop_
_entity.id
_entity.type
_entity.pdbx_description
1 polymer ?
#
loop_
_entity_poly.entity_id
_entity_poly.type
_entity_poly.pdbx_seq_one_letter_code
_entity_poly.pdbx_strand_id
1 'polypeptide(L)'
;MRVVIQRVKNASVKVNNKIVSKIFFGLLVFVGFSINDDEKDIDWIARKILGLRIFNDKNYKMNFSVLDVSGELLIVSQFTLLASSKRGNRPSYSLAARPENAKKLFDNFIKRLKKKSGLNVASGIFGSDMKVNLLNDGPVTIIIDSKNRL
;
A
#
# COMPACT_ATOMS: atom_id res chain seq x y z
N MET A 1 1.64 -10.48 -5.20
CA MET A 1 1.59 -9.08 -4.76
C MET A 1 1.24 -9.05 -3.29
N ARG A 2 2.01 -8.34 -2.50
CA ARG A 2 1.77 -8.22 -1.05
C ARG A 2 1.66 -6.75 -0.66
N VAL A 3 0.69 -6.43 0.19
CA VAL A 3 0.51 -5.08 0.71
C VAL A 3 0.43 -5.11 2.24
N VAL A 4 0.93 -4.03 2.86
CA VAL A 4 0.68 -3.69 4.25
C VAL A 4 -0.09 -2.38 4.26
N ILE A 5 -1.26 -2.40 4.88
CA ILE A 5 -2.21 -1.30 4.92
C ILE A 5 -2.28 -0.80 6.34
N GLN A 6 -2.10 0.50 6.54
CA GLN A 6 -2.27 1.14 7.84
C GLN A 6 -3.31 2.27 7.73
N ARG A 7 -4.30 2.25 8.62
CA ARG A 7 -5.23 3.36 8.79
C ARG A 7 -4.48 4.52 9.47
N VAL A 8 -4.56 5.70 8.90
CA VAL A 8 -3.76 6.86 9.35
C VAL A 8 -4.61 8.11 9.55
N LYS A 9 -4.21 8.95 10.53
CA LYS A 9 -4.69 10.34 10.66
C LYS A 9 -3.99 11.26 9.66
N ASN A 10 -2.73 10.97 9.38
CA ASN A 10 -1.92 11.62 8.34
C ASN A 10 -0.75 10.72 7.99
N ALA A 11 -0.21 10.89 6.79
CA ALA A 11 1.04 10.28 6.38
C ALA A 11 1.76 11.16 5.34
N SER A 12 3.08 11.06 5.27
CA SER A 12 3.87 11.79 4.29
C SER A 12 5.14 11.03 3.91
N VAL A 13 5.63 11.31 2.71
CA VAL A 13 6.90 10.79 2.20
C VAL A 13 7.86 11.94 1.94
N LYS A 14 9.09 11.83 2.45
CA LYS A 14 10.20 12.74 2.14
C LYS A 14 11.25 12.00 1.32
N VAL A 15 11.77 12.69 0.30
CA VAL A 15 12.93 12.28 -0.49
C VAL A 15 13.88 13.48 -0.52
N ASN A 16 15.17 13.26 -0.24
CA ASN A 16 16.18 14.31 -0.15
C ASN A 16 15.73 15.49 0.74
N ASN A 17 15.18 15.17 1.92
CA ASN A 17 14.65 16.12 2.91
C ASN A 17 13.46 16.99 2.45
N LYS A 18 12.89 16.75 1.26
CA LYS A 18 11.70 17.44 0.76
C LYS A 18 10.48 16.51 0.81
N ILE A 19 9.34 17.04 1.26
CA ILE A 19 8.06 16.32 1.20
C ILE A 19 7.65 16.22 -0.27
N VAL A 20 7.55 14.98 -0.77
CA VAL A 20 7.15 14.70 -2.16
C VAL A 20 5.67 14.31 -2.25
N SER A 21 5.10 13.78 -1.18
CA SER A 21 3.67 13.46 -1.08
C SER A 21 3.19 13.49 0.37
N LYS A 22 1.92 13.81 0.55
CA LYS A 22 1.26 13.88 1.85
C LYS A 22 -0.23 13.56 1.70
N ILE A 23 -0.78 12.88 2.68
CA ILE A 23 -2.20 12.70 2.86
C ILE A 23 -2.62 13.07 4.29
N PHE A 24 -3.89 13.36 4.46
CA PHE A 24 -4.53 13.43 5.76
C PHE A 24 -5.17 12.07 6.13
N PHE A 25 -6.39 12.07 6.59
CA PHE A 25 -7.13 10.88 7.00
C PHE A 25 -7.31 9.88 5.85
N GLY A 26 -6.93 8.62 6.08
CA GLY A 26 -7.07 7.58 5.08
C GLY A 26 -6.19 6.36 5.31
N LEU A 27 -5.57 5.85 4.23
CA LEU A 27 -4.74 4.65 4.27
C LEU A 27 -3.34 4.92 3.71
N LEU A 28 -2.32 4.54 4.46
CA LEU A 28 -0.97 4.32 3.94
C LEU A 28 -0.87 2.85 3.50
N VAL A 29 -0.41 2.62 2.28
CA VAL A 29 -0.27 1.30 1.68
C VAL A 29 1.15 1.09 1.19
N PHE A 30 1.89 0.19 1.84
CA PHE A 30 3.14 -0.34 1.31
C PHE A 30 2.84 -1.48 0.35
N VAL A 31 3.49 -1.51 -0.81
CA VAL A 31 3.26 -2.53 -1.83
C VAL A 31 4.54 -3.13 -2.36
N GLY A 32 4.62 -4.46 -2.34
CA GLY A 32 5.67 -5.26 -2.97
C GLY A 32 5.10 -6.15 -4.07
N PHE A 33 5.80 -6.21 -5.19
CA PHE A 33 5.42 -7.02 -6.35
C PHE A 33 6.32 -8.25 -6.45
N SER A 34 5.74 -9.43 -6.64
CA SER A 34 6.46 -10.67 -6.87
C SER A 34 6.69 -10.91 -8.36
N ILE A 35 7.58 -11.84 -8.68
CA ILE A 35 7.95 -12.19 -10.07
C ILE A 35 6.73 -12.60 -10.91
N ASN A 36 5.73 -13.24 -10.28
CA ASN A 36 4.57 -13.83 -10.94
C ASN A 36 3.30 -13.00 -10.79
N ASP A 37 3.42 -11.71 -10.45
CA ASP A 37 2.27 -10.84 -10.34
C ASP A 37 1.86 -10.29 -11.70
N ASP A 38 0.54 -10.17 -11.89
CA ASP A 38 -0.09 -9.71 -13.11
C ASP A 38 -1.23 -8.69 -12.82
N GLU A 39 -1.92 -8.26 -13.87
CA GLU A 39 -3.05 -7.33 -13.78
C GLU A 39 -4.22 -7.86 -12.91
N LYS A 40 -4.40 -9.18 -12.83
CA LYS A 40 -5.44 -9.78 -11.98
C LYS A 40 -5.12 -9.61 -10.49
N ASP A 41 -3.83 -9.68 -10.12
CA ASP A 41 -3.37 -9.40 -8.76
C ASP A 41 -3.60 -7.92 -8.40
N ILE A 42 -3.25 -7.01 -9.32
CA ILE A 42 -3.50 -5.58 -9.18
C ILE A 42 -4.99 -5.30 -8.96
N ASP A 43 -5.84 -5.87 -9.81
CA ASP A 43 -7.29 -5.68 -9.73
C ASP A 43 -7.87 -6.20 -8.40
N TRP A 44 -7.42 -7.36 -7.97
CA TRP A 44 -7.91 -7.98 -6.75
C TRP A 44 -7.48 -7.18 -5.51
N ILE A 45 -6.19 -6.79 -5.41
CA ILE A 45 -5.68 -5.99 -4.29
C ILE A 45 -6.33 -4.61 -4.27
N ALA A 46 -6.48 -3.94 -5.42
CA ALA A 46 -7.14 -2.64 -5.50
C ALA A 46 -8.57 -2.70 -4.96
N ARG A 47 -9.35 -3.70 -5.37
CA ARG A 47 -10.71 -3.90 -4.83
C ARG A 47 -10.71 -4.16 -3.33
N LYS A 48 -9.75 -4.96 -2.83
CA LYS A 48 -9.64 -5.24 -1.39
C LYS A 48 -9.33 -3.97 -0.60
N ILE A 49 -8.34 -3.18 -1.01
CA ILE A 49 -7.98 -1.92 -0.34
C ILE A 49 -9.18 -0.98 -0.28
N LEU A 50 -9.86 -0.78 -1.41
CA LEU A 50 -10.98 0.15 -1.49
C LEU A 50 -12.22 -0.30 -0.70
N GLY A 51 -12.46 -1.62 -0.62
CA GLY A 51 -13.61 -2.18 0.08
C GLY A 51 -13.35 -2.63 1.52
N LEU A 52 -12.13 -2.48 2.03
CA LEU A 52 -11.77 -2.94 3.38
C LEU A 52 -12.45 -2.08 4.44
N ARG A 53 -13.30 -2.71 5.25
CA ARG A 53 -14.17 -2.02 6.22
C ARG A 53 -13.47 -1.86 7.57
N ILE A 54 -12.55 -0.92 7.65
CA ILE A 54 -11.67 -0.68 8.81
C ILE A 54 -11.77 0.73 9.39
N PHE A 55 -12.74 1.52 8.95
CA PHE A 55 -13.07 2.80 9.55
C PHE A 55 -14.31 2.67 10.42
N ASN A 56 -14.30 3.36 11.55
CA ASN A 56 -15.35 3.24 12.54
C ASN A 56 -16.66 3.90 12.07
N ASP A 57 -17.77 3.26 12.40
CA ASP A 57 -19.11 3.84 12.32
C ASP A 57 -19.45 4.65 13.58
N LYS A 58 -20.70 5.11 13.67
CA LYS A 58 -21.21 5.89 14.82
C LYS A 58 -21.17 5.13 16.15
N ASN A 59 -21.09 3.79 16.10
CA ASN A 59 -21.01 2.91 17.26
C ASN A 59 -19.56 2.47 17.57
N TYR A 60 -18.56 3.14 16.97
CA TYR A 60 -17.13 2.80 17.10
C TYR A 60 -16.77 1.40 16.62
N LYS A 61 -17.57 0.80 15.72
CA LYS A 61 -17.27 -0.48 15.08
C LYS A 61 -16.66 -0.26 13.70
N MET A 62 -15.64 -1.03 13.36
CA MET A 62 -15.02 -1.03 12.03
C MET A 62 -16.03 -1.52 10.99
N ASN A 63 -16.66 -0.63 10.26
CA ASN A 63 -17.79 -0.89 9.37
C ASN A 63 -17.70 -0.16 8.02
N PHE A 64 -17.00 0.97 7.97
CA PHE A 64 -16.86 1.76 6.76
C PHE A 64 -15.53 1.49 6.04
N SER A 65 -15.56 1.56 4.72
CA SER A 65 -14.38 1.52 3.86
C SER A 65 -13.77 2.91 3.68
N VAL A 66 -12.59 2.97 3.05
CA VAL A 66 -11.97 4.26 2.68
C VAL A 66 -12.85 5.05 1.70
N LEU A 67 -13.66 4.37 0.87
CA LEU A 67 -14.62 5.01 -0.03
C LEU A 67 -15.76 5.67 0.74
N ASP A 68 -16.32 4.96 1.73
CA ASP A 68 -17.45 5.45 2.53
C ASP A 68 -17.10 6.71 3.33
N VAL A 69 -15.84 6.81 3.79
CA VAL A 69 -15.36 7.95 4.55
C VAL A 69 -14.67 9.03 3.70
N SER A 70 -14.66 8.86 2.38
CA SER A 70 -13.95 9.75 1.44
C SER A 70 -12.50 10.03 1.86
N GLY A 71 -11.81 8.99 2.35
CA GLY A 71 -10.42 9.08 2.79
C GLY A 71 -9.43 9.16 1.63
N GLU A 72 -8.18 9.44 1.96
CA GLU A 72 -7.10 9.54 0.98
C GLU A 72 -6.22 8.29 0.99
N LEU A 73 -5.48 8.06 -0.09
CA LEU A 73 -4.53 6.94 -0.22
C LEU A 73 -3.11 7.45 -0.45
N LEU A 74 -2.13 6.90 0.29
CA LEU A 74 -0.71 7.11 0.05
C LEU A 74 -0.06 5.76 -0.25
N ILE A 75 0.45 5.60 -1.47
CA ILE A 75 1.01 4.33 -1.95
C ILE A 75 2.54 4.43 -1.97
N VAL A 76 3.20 3.49 -1.30
CA VAL A 76 4.67 3.44 -1.18
C VAL A 76 5.18 2.08 -1.65
N SER A 77 6.08 2.07 -2.63
CA SER A 77 6.72 0.83 -3.09
C SER A 77 7.64 0.27 -2.01
N GLN A 78 7.56 -1.05 -1.74
CA GLN A 78 8.29 -1.73 -0.68
C GLN A 78 8.59 -3.18 -1.09
N PHE A 79 9.66 -3.41 -1.88
CA PHE A 79 10.01 -4.75 -2.35
C PHE A 79 10.41 -5.71 -1.22
N THR A 80 10.89 -5.16 -0.09
CA THR A 80 11.28 -5.95 1.08
C THR A 80 10.12 -6.71 1.74
N LEU A 81 8.86 -6.41 1.39
CA LEU A 81 7.70 -7.24 1.77
C LEU A 81 7.79 -8.67 1.21
N LEU A 82 8.59 -8.90 0.17
CA LEU A 82 8.86 -10.21 -0.43
C LEU A 82 10.12 -10.88 0.15
N ALA A 83 10.67 -10.34 1.23
CA ALA A 83 11.85 -10.88 1.88
C ALA A 83 11.60 -12.31 2.42
N SER A 84 12.62 -13.15 2.32
CA SER A 84 12.66 -14.47 2.96
C SER A 84 13.88 -14.57 3.86
N SER A 85 13.64 -14.92 5.13
CA SER A 85 14.67 -15.16 6.14
C SER A 85 14.81 -16.65 6.51
N LYS A 86 14.31 -17.57 5.68
CA LYS A 86 14.35 -19.03 5.93
C LYS A 86 15.76 -19.59 6.11
N ARG A 87 16.76 -18.95 5.53
CA ARG A 87 18.16 -19.44 5.49
C ARG A 87 19.12 -18.45 6.19
N GLY A 88 18.80 -18.06 7.40
CA GLY A 88 19.64 -17.15 8.19
C GLY A 88 19.11 -15.72 8.26
N ASN A 89 19.86 -14.85 8.95
CA ASN A 89 19.40 -13.50 9.30
C ASN A 89 19.58 -12.44 8.18
N ARG A 90 20.27 -12.77 7.09
CA ARG A 90 20.34 -11.90 5.91
C ARG A 90 19.15 -12.21 5.00
N PRO A 91 18.20 -11.27 4.83
CA PRO A 91 17.03 -11.52 3.99
C PRO A 91 17.42 -11.76 2.52
N SER A 92 16.74 -12.70 1.87
CA SER A 92 16.78 -12.89 0.43
C SER A 92 15.56 -12.22 -0.21
N TYR A 93 15.76 -11.57 -1.35
CA TYR A 93 14.70 -10.90 -2.12
C TYR A 93 14.42 -11.57 -3.46
N SER A 94 14.79 -12.86 -3.61
CA SER A 94 14.64 -13.62 -4.86
C SER A 94 13.21 -13.73 -5.36
N LEU A 95 12.22 -13.52 -4.51
CA LEU A 95 10.79 -13.53 -4.89
C LEU A 95 10.28 -12.18 -5.42
N ALA A 96 11.04 -11.10 -5.21
CA ALA A 96 10.64 -9.78 -5.67
C ALA A 96 10.79 -9.64 -7.19
N ALA A 97 9.84 -8.98 -7.83
CA ALA A 97 9.93 -8.63 -9.25
C ALA A 97 11.15 -7.74 -9.52
N ARG A 98 11.76 -7.90 -10.70
CA ARG A 98 12.84 -7.02 -11.14
C ARG A 98 12.37 -5.56 -11.18
N PRO A 99 13.25 -4.57 -10.87
CA PRO A 99 12.86 -3.17 -10.74
C PRO A 99 12.04 -2.62 -11.90
N GLU A 100 12.41 -2.94 -13.14
CA GLU A 100 11.72 -2.48 -14.35
C GLU A 100 10.25 -2.96 -14.41
N ASN A 101 10.02 -4.25 -14.10
CA ASN A 101 8.68 -4.83 -14.08
C ASN A 101 7.88 -4.32 -12.88
N ALA A 102 8.51 -4.25 -11.71
CA ALA A 102 7.88 -3.73 -10.50
C ALA A 102 7.43 -2.27 -10.70
N LYS A 103 8.22 -1.44 -11.38
CA LYS A 103 7.86 -0.05 -11.70
C LYS A 103 6.61 0.03 -12.58
N LYS A 104 6.52 -0.81 -13.62
CA LYS A 104 5.33 -0.88 -14.49
C LYS A 104 4.08 -1.30 -13.71
N LEU A 105 4.20 -2.34 -12.88
CA LEU A 105 3.11 -2.81 -12.03
C LEU A 105 2.69 -1.75 -11.00
N PHE A 106 3.64 -1.02 -10.43
CA PHE A 106 3.39 0.07 -9.50
C PHE A 106 2.61 1.21 -10.14
N ASP A 107 3.03 1.66 -11.33
CA ASP A 107 2.33 2.71 -12.07
C ASP A 107 0.90 2.29 -12.46
N ASN A 108 0.74 1.04 -12.91
CA ASN A 108 -0.58 0.47 -13.23
C ASN A 108 -1.47 0.37 -11.99
N PHE A 109 -0.90 0.00 -10.85
CA PHE A 109 -1.63 -0.09 -9.59
C PHE A 109 -2.18 1.28 -9.14
N ILE A 110 -1.35 2.34 -9.21
CA ILE A 110 -1.79 3.71 -8.91
C ILE A 110 -2.89 4.17 -9.86
N LYS A 111 -2.72 3.96 -11.16
CA LYS A 111 -3.75 4.27 -12.17
C LYS A 111 -5.05 3.54 -11.88
N ARG A 112 -4.98 2.26 -11.49
CA ARG A 112 -6.13 1.43 -11.17
C ARG A 112 -6.88 1.95 -9.93
N LEU A 113 -6.15 2.31 -8.87
CA LEU A 113 -6.74 2.90 -7.66
C LEU A 113 -7.44 4.23 -7.98
N LYS A 114 -6.78 5.14 -8.70
CA LYS A 114 -7.37 6.42 -9.13
C LYS A 114 -8.66 6.22 -9.91
N LYS A 115 -8.63 5.34 -10.93
CA LYS A 115 -9.79 5.07 -11.81
C LYS A 115 -10.96 4.48 -11.04
N LYS A 116 -10.71 3.58 -10.06
CA LYS A 116 -11.78 2.88 -9.33
C LYS A 116 -12.36 3.67 -8.16
N SER A 117 -11.57 4.57 -7.57
CA SER A 117 -11.99 5.22 -6.32
C SER A 117 -12.50 6.65 -6.50
N GLY A 118 -11.96 7.39 -7.45
CA GLY A 118 -12.17 8.84 -7.51
C GLY A 118 -11.58 9.63 -6.35
N LEU A 119 -10.85 8.96 -5.44
CA LEU A 119 -10.21 9.56 -4.28
C LEU A 119 -8.87 10.21 -4.64
N ASN A 120 -8.35 11.03 -3.71
CA ASN A 120 -6.96 11.47 -3.78
C ASN A 120 -6.03 10.27 -3.54
N VAL A 121 -5.25 9.89 -4.56
CA VAL A 121 -4.24 8.83 -4.51
C VAL A 121 -2.87 9.45 -4.74
N ALA A 122 -2.14 9.67 -3.66
CA ALA A 122 -0.76 10.13 -3.66
C ALA A 122 0.19 8.92 -3.67
N SER A 123 1.43 9.13 -4.09
CA SER A 123 2.45 8.08 -4.06
C SER A 123 3.81 8.62 -3.65
N GLY A 124 4.65 7.74 -3.11
CA GLY A 124 6.08 7.96 -3.03
C GLY A 124 6.75 7.92 -4.42
N ILE A 125 8.07 8.02 -4.44
CA ILE A 125 8.88 7.94 -5.66
C ILE A 125 9.50 6.54 -5.71
N PHE A 126 9.13 5.76 -6.73
CA PHE A 126 9.64 4.39 -6.92
C PHE A 126 11.17 4.38 -7.01
N GLY A 127 11.81 3.49 -6.25
CA GLY A 127 13.27 3.31 -6.25
C GLY A 127 14.07 4.35 -5.46
N SER A 128 13.42 5.34 -4.86
CA SER A 128 14.10 6.35 -4.03
C SER A 128 14.25 5.89 -2.58
N ASP A 129 15.24 6.45 -1.88
CA ASP A 129 15.29 6.40 -0.42
C ASP A 129 14.22 7.34 0.15
N MET A 130 13.21 6.76 0.77
CA MET A 130 12.04 7.47 1.26
C MET A 130 12.00 7.45 2.79
N LYS A 131 11.77 8.61 3.41
CA LYS A 131 11.44 8.72 4.83
C LYS A 131 9.91 8.84 4.94
N VAL A 132 9.28 7.79 5.47
CA VAL A 132 7.82 7.70 5.58
C VAL A 132 7.42 8.04 7.01
N ASN A 133 6.65 9.13 7.17
CA ASN A 133 6.07 9.53 8.44
C ASN A 133 4.58 9.21 8.41
N LEU A 134 4.06 8.72 9.53
CA LEU A 134 2.63 8.41 9.66
C LEU A 134 2.18 8.48 11.11
N LEU A 135 0.91 8.75 11.31
CA LEU A 135 0.22 8.53 12.58
C LEU A 135 -0.78 7.40 12.38
N ASN A 136 -0.39 6.17 12.79
CA ASN A 136 -1.28 5.01 12.71
C ASN A 136 -2.43 5.19 13.70
N ASP A 137 -3.66 5.15 13.18
CA ASP A 137 -4.87 5.39 13.93
C ASP A 137 -5.49 4.07 14.39
N GLY A 138 -5.44 3.84 15.71
CA GLY A 138 -6.12 2.70 16.29
C GLY A 138 -5.33 1.80 17.24
N PRO A 139 -4.15 1.24 16.97
CA PRO A 139 -3.53 1.04 15.65
C PRO A 139 -4.32 0.04 14.80
N VAL A 140 -4.34 0.25 13.49
CA VAL A 140 -4.90 -0.70 12.51
C VAL A 140 -3.88 -0.94 11.41
N THR A 141 -3.41 -2.18 11.33
CA THR A 141 -2.42 -2.62 10.33
C THR A 141 -2.84 -3.99 9.80
N ILE A 142 -2.98 -4.11 8.49
CA ILE A 142 -3.46 -5.32 7.82
C ILE A 142 -2.51 -5.71 6.70
N ILE A 143 -2.22 -7.00 6.59
CA ILE A 143 -1.41 -7.59 5.52
C ILE A 143 -2.35 -8.33 4.58
N ILE A 144 -2.22 -8.10 3.28
CA ILE A 144 -2.94 -8.86 2.24
C ILE A 144 -1.94 -9.36 1.20
N ASP A 145 -2.08 -10.64 0.83
CA ASP A 145 -1.27 -11.27 -0.22
C ASP A 145 -2.20 -11.81 -1.31
N SER A 146 -1.95 -11.46 -2.59
CA SER A 146 -2.81 -11.87 -3.70
C SER A 146 -2.68 -13.36 -4.05
N LYS A 147 -1.53 -13.96 -3.75
CA LYS A 147 -1.26 -15.39 -4.02
C LYS A 147 -1.60 -16.27 -2.82
N ASN A 148 -1.51 -15.73 -1.61
CA ASN A 148 -1.84 -16.43 -0.37
C ASN A 148 -3.02 -15.71 0.30
N ARG A 149 -4.20 -15.93 -0.25
CA ARG A 149 -5.46 -15.30 0.18
C ARG A 149 -5.94 -16.00 1.46
N LEU A 150 -5.67 -15.36 2.59
CA LEU A 150 -6.19 -15.77 3.91
C LEU A 150 -7.58 -15.17 4.15
#